data_df33f3d53b67d2990266008e4a6a97b5
#
_entry.id   df33f3d53b67d2990266008e4a6a97b5
#
_cell.length_a   1.000
_cell.length_b   1.000
_cell.length_c   1.000
_cell.angle_alpha   90.00
_cell.angle_beta   90.00
_cell.angle_gamma   90.00
#
_symmetry.space_group_name_H-M   'P 1'
#
loop_
_entity.id
_entity.type
_entity.pdbx_description
1 polymer ?
#
loop_
_entity_poly.entity_id
_entity_poly.type
_entity_poly.pdbx_seq_one_letter_code
_entity_poly.pdbx_strand_id
1 'polypeptide(L)'
;SFFFEGEEESGSPSLIPFVEKHKKDISSDIVLICDTGLFDNRVPAIVTRLRGILKEEIEITGPDKDLHSGLYGGVAANPAKALVNVLSALHDKNGAITIPNFYEGVEELPQNIKNQWSSLKFNHNYFLREVGLSTLAGEPDRSALEMLWSRPTCEINGMKSGYIDEGFKTVLPSQASVSYTHLRAHETEYD
;
A
#
# COMPACT_ATOMS: atom_id res chain seq x y z
N SER A 1 0.22 31.87 11.34
CA SER A 1 0.57 30.94 12.44
C SER A 1 1.27 29.71 11.87
N PHE A 2 2.14 29.10 12.64
CA PHE A 2 2.76 27.82 12.30
C PHE A 2 2.22 26.76 13.25
N PHE A 3 1.94 25.58 12.70
CA PHE A 3 1.50 24.41 13.43
C PHE A 3 2.48 23.27 13.16
N PHE A 4 3.05 22.68 14.21
CA PHE A 4 3.99 21.55 14.11
C PHE A 4 3.36 20.34 14.79
N GLU A 5 3.37 19.23 14.07
CA GLU A 5 2.92 17.95 14.57
C GLU A 5 4.10 16.96 14.64
N GLY A 6 4.11 16.10 15.67
CA GLY A 6 5.15 15.09 15.86
C GLY A 6 4.63 13.65 15.92
N GLU A 7 3.34 13.41 15.61
CA GLU A 7 2.70 12.09 15.69
C GLU A 7 2.18 11.59 14.34
N GLU A 8 2.48 12.26 13.22
CA GLU A 8 1.93 11.94 11.90
C GLU A 8 2.21 10.47 11.55
N GLU A 9 3.43 10.01 11.70
CA GLU A 9 3.85 8.63 11.41
C GLU A 9 3.22 7.57 12.34
N SER A 10 2.58 8.02 13.42
CA SER A 10 1.83 7.17 14.35
C SER A 10 0.31 7.29 14.18
N GLY A 11 -0.16 7.98 13.12
CA GLY A 11 -1.56 8.18 12.80
C GLY A 11 -2.23 9.35 13.55
N SER A 12 -1.44 10.29 14.07
CA SER A 12 -1.90 11.58 14.62
C SER A 12 -3.01 11.50 15.69
N PRO A 13 -2.91 10.64 16.71
CA PRO A 13 -4.01 10.43 17.67
C PRO A 13 -4.39 11.71 18.43
N SER A 14 -3.46 12.64 18.63
CA SER A 14 -3.71 13.90 19.33
C SER A 14 -4.18 15.03 18.43
N LEU A 15 -4.05 14.91 17.11
CA LEU A 15 -4.33 15.99 16.15
C LEU A 15 -5.81 16.38 16.14
N ILE A 16 -6.70 15.43 15.94
CA ILE A 16 -8.15 15.71 15.86
C ILE A 16 -8.68 16.35 17.14
N PRO A 17 -8.43 15.79 18.35
CA PRO A 17 -8.85 16.43 19.60
C PRO A 17 -8.26 17.82 19.80
N PHE A 18 -7.00 18.05 19.38
CA PHE A 18 -6.37 19.35 19.45
C PHE A 18 -7.06 20.36 18.52
N VAL A 19 -7.28 20.00 17.26
CA VAL A 19 -7.95 20.87 16.28
C VAL A 19 -9.36 21.24 16.75
N GLU A 20 -10.12 20.29 17.25
CA GLU A 20 -11.46 20.54 17.78
C GLU A 20 -11.45 21.53 18.94
N LYS A 21 -10.52 21.35 19.89
CA LYS A 21 -10.38 22.21 21.06
C LYS A 21 -9.94 23.63 20.71
N HIS A 22 -9.07 23.79 19.71
CA HIS A 22 -8.43 25.05 19.34
C HIS A 22 -8.94 25.63 18.02
N LYS A 23 -10.07 25.15 17.51
CA LYS A 23 -10.65 25.51 16.21
C LYS A 23 -10.70 27.04 15.98
N LYS A 24 -11.00 27.83 17.01
CA LYS A 24 -11.06 29.30 16.89
C LYS A 24 -9.68 29.94 16.77
N ASP A 25 -8.68 29.36 17.42
CA ASP A 25 -7.32 29.92 17.49
C ASP A 25 -6.54 29.61 16.19
N ILE A 26 -6.85 28.49 15.55
CA ILE A 26 -6.18 28.03 14.32
C ILE A 26 -7.01 28.27 13.04
N SER A 27 -8.14 28.98 13.16
CA SER A 27 -8.96 29.33 11.99
C SER A 27 -8.16 30.21 11.02
N SER A 28 -8.21 29.89 9.73
CA SER A 28 -7.51 30.58 8.66
C SER A 28 -8.24 30.45 7.34
N ASP A 29 -8.02 31.39 6.44
CA ASP A 29 -8.60 31.36 5.09
C ASP A 29 -7.89 30.33 4.18
N ILE A 30 -6.61 30.07 4.46
CA ILE A 30 -5.76 29.14 3.70
C ILE A 30 -4.91 28.34 4.69
N VAL A 31 -4.83 27.04 4.45
CA VAL A 31 -3.91 26.11 5.14
C VAL A 31 -2.90 25.61 4.13
N LEU A 32 -1.62 25.74 4.44
CA LEU A 32 -0.52 25.19 3.65
C LEU A 32 0.09 24.02 4.42
N ILE A 33 -0.02 22.81 3.87
CA ILE A 33 0.60 21.60 4.40
C ILE A 33 1.92 21.40 3.67
N CYS A 34 3.04 21.42 4.39
CA CYS A 34 4.39 21.36 3.85
C CYS A 34 5.08 20.04 4.24
N ASP A 35 4.41 18.93 4.00
CA ASP A 35 4.95 17.59 4.22
C ASP A 35 5.27 16.91 2.89
N THR A 36 6.11 17.57 2.09
CA THR A 36 6.51 17.09 0.77
C THR A 36 8.00 17.34 0.55
N GLY A 37 8.62 16.46 -0.23
CA GLY A 37 10.02 16.60 -0.64
C GLY A 37 10.18 17.26 -2.01
N LEU A 38 11.41 17.64 -2.32
CA LEU A 38 11.82 17.94 -3.69
C LEU A 38 11.96 16.62 -4.45
N PHE A 39 11.82 16.66 -5.77
CA PHE A 39 12.12 15.51 -6.62
C PHE A 39 13.59 15.08 -6.48
N ASP A 40 14.50 16.05 -6.56
CA ASP A 40 15.90 15.95 -6.16
C ASP A 40 16.41 17.34 -5.73
N ASN A 41 17.64 17.42 -5.26
CA ASN A 41 18.23 18.67 -4.75
C ASN A 41 18.37 19.81 -5.81
N ARG A 42 18.14 19.54 -7.08
CA ARG A 42 18.24 20.47 -8.20
C ARG A 42 16.92 20.67 -8.94
N VAL A 43 15.93 19.82 -8.69
CA VAL A 43 14.64 19.86 -9.37
C VAL A 43 13.56 20.14 -8.34
N PRO A 44 13.10 21.42 -8.25
CA PRO A 44 11.98 21.76 -7.39
C PRO A 44 10.72 21.05 -7.89
N ALA A 45 9.88 20.63 -6.97
CA ALA A 45 8.63 19.95 -7.28
C ALA A 45 7.47 20.53 -6.45
N ILE A 46 6.29 20.51 -7.04
CA ILE A 46 5.03 20.79 -6.36
C ILE A 46 4.19 19.53 -6.48
N VAL A 47 3.82 18.95 -5.35
CA VAL A 47 2.89 17.82 -5.30
C VAL A 47 1.49 18.38 -5.52
N THR A 48 0.86 17.95 -6.60
CA THR A 48 -0.47 18.43 -7.01
C THR A 48 -1.58 17.41 -6.71
N ARG A 49 -1.22 16.15 -6.44
CA ARG A 49 -2.15 15.06 -6.12
C ARG A 49 -1.46 14.05 -5.22
N LEU A 50 -2.24 13.37 -4.42
CA LEU A 50 -1.81 12.22 -3.62
C LEU A 50 -2.61 10.99 -4.04
N ARG A 51 -2.12 9.81 -3.66
CA ARG A 51 -2.88 8.57 -3.76
C ARG A 51 -3.63 8.36 -2.44
N GLY A 52 -4.92 8.01 -2.53
CA GLY A 52 -5.68 7.57 -1.36
C GLY A 52 -5.13 6.25 -0.82
N ILE A 53 -5.36 5.96 0.44
CA ILE A 53 -4.95 4.73 1.11
C ILE A 53 -6.15 4.02 1.72
N LEU A 54 -6.25 2.71 1.47
CA LEU A 54 -7.17 1.82 2.14
C LEU A 54 -6.35 0.71 2.80
N LYS A 55 -6.62 0.45 4.07
CA LYS A 55 -6.00 -0.64 4.84
C LYS A 55 -7.07 -1.69 5.13
N GLU A 56 -6.78 -2.93 4.82
CA GLU A 56 -7.70 -4.04 5.05
C GLU A 56 -6.98 -5.23 5.65
N GLU A 57 -7.73 -6.06 6.33
CA GLU A 57 -7.28 -7.34 6.87
C GLU A 57 -8.24 -8.45 6.42
N ILE A 58 -7.68 -9.56 5.96
CA ILE A 58 -8.42 -10.78 5.68
C ILE A 58 -8.03 -11.79 6.75
N GLU A 59 -9.03 -12.30 7.46
CA GLU A 59 -8.89 -13.44 8.36
C GLU A 59 -9.66 -14.64 7.81
N ILE A 60 -9.00 -15.79 7.74
CA ILE A 60 -9.59 -17.06 7.35
C ILE A 60 -9.56 -17.98 8.57
N THR A 61 -10.73 -18.36 9.04
CA THR A 61 -10.91 -19.32 10.13
C THR A 61 -11.24 -20.69 9.57
N GLY A 62 -10.59 -21.71 10.10
CA GLY A 62 -10.81 -23.13 9.76
C GLY A 62 -11.30 -23.93 10.95
N PRO A 63 -10.56 -24.96 11.40
CA PRO A 63 -10.96 -25.75 12.57
C PRO A 63 -10.96 -24.90 13.85
N ASP A 64 -11.67 -25.34 14.86
CA ASP A 64 -11.80 -24.66 16.17
C ASP A 64 -10.51 -24.56 16.98
N LYS A 65 -9.50 -25.31 16.59
CA LYS A 65 -8.16 -25.36 17.18
C LYS A 65 -7.14 -25.84 16.16
N ASP A 66 -5.87 -25.61 16.44
CA ASP A 66 -4.77 -26.19 15.68
C ASP A 66 -4.80 -27.72 15.72
N LEU A 67 -4.60 -28.34 14.57
CA LEU A 67 -4.67 -29.78 14.40
C LEU A 67 -3.31 -30.40 14.10
N HIS A 68 -3.12 -31.66 14.46
CA HIS A 68 -1.94 -32.43 14.05
C HIS A 68 -2.03 -32.75 12.54
N SER A 69 -1.08 -32.26 11.75
CA SER A 69 -1.10 -32.40 10.29
C SER A 69 -0.98 -33.86 9.82
N GLY A 70 -0.35 -34.72 10.58
CA GLY A 70 -0.28 -36.17 10.29
C GLY A 70 -1.60 -36.91 10.44
N LEU A 71 -2.56 -36.37 11.21
CA LEU A 71 -3.88 -36.96 11.41
C LEU A 71 -4.96 -36.33 10.52
N TYR A 72 -4.87 -35.04 10.29
CA TYR A 72 -5.91 -34.27 9.63
C TYR A 72 -5.47 -33.67 8.28
N GLY A 73 -4.19 -33.81 7.90
CA GLY A 73 -3.68 -33.33 6.63
C GLY A 73 -4.38 -33.99 5.44
N GLY A 74 -4.80 -33.19 4.48
CA GLY A 74 -5.56 -33.65 3.31
C GLY A 74 -7.08 -33.83 3.55
N VAL A 75 -7.52 -33.88 4.83
CA VAL A 75 -8.95 -34.03 5.18
C VAL A 75 -9.52 -32.70 5.68
N ALA A 76 -8.85 -32.06 6.63
CA ALA A 76 -9.29 -30.78 7.16
C ALA A 76 -8.86 -29.60 6.26
N ALA A 77 -9.74 -28.61 6.14
CA ALA A 77 -9.39 -27.36 5.46
C ALA A 77 -8.25 -26.66 6.19
N ASN A 78 -7.28 -26.18 5.42
CA ASN A 78 -6.13 -25.43 5.96
C ASN A 78 -6.28 -23.93 5.62
N PRO A 79 -6.53 -23.07 6.62
CA PRO A 79 -6.67 -21.64 6.43
C PRO A 79 -5.45 -20.99 5.76
N ALA A 80 -4.23 -21.43 6.09
CA ALA A 80 -3.02 -20.92 5.43
C ALA A 80 -3.01 -21.21 3.92
N LYS A 81 -3.42 -22.41 3.51
CA LYS A 81 -3.53 -22.77 2.11
C LYS A 81 -4.62 -21.95 1.39
N ALA A 82 -5.75 -21.75 2.05
CA ALA A 82 -6.83 -20.93 1.52
C ALA A 82 -6.37 -19.47 1.35
N LEU A 83 -5.67 -18.91 2.34
CA LEU A 83 -5.12 -17.55 2.27
C LEU A 83 -4.12 -17.41 1.11
N VAL A 84 -3.19 -18.35 0.96
CA VAL A 84 -2.22 -18.34 -0.16
C VAL A 84 -2.93 -18.35 -1.50
N ASN A 85 -4.00 -19.12 -1.66
CA ASN A 85 -4.79 -19.15 -2.89
C ASN A 85 -5.47 -17.78 -3.16
N VAL A 86 -6.01 -17.14 -2.14
CA VAL A 86 -6.59 -15.79 -2.26
C VAL A 86 -5.51 -14.80 -2.70
N LEU A 87 -4.39 -14.76 -2.00
CA LEU A 87 -3.30 -13.82 -2.29
C LEU A 87 -2.69 -14.04 -3.68
N SER A 88 -2.52 -15.28 -4.10
CA SER A 88 -2.01 -15.60 -5.45
C SER A 88 -2.94 -15.15 -6.57
N ALA A 89 -4.20 -14.89 -6.27
CA ALA A 89 -5.19 -14.40 -7.22
C ALA A 89 -5.31 -12.87 -7.24
N LEU A 90 -4.59 -12.13 -6.40
CA LEU A 90 -4.64 -10.66 -6.39
C LEU A 90 -3.86 -10.02 -7.53
N HIS A 91 -2.87 -10.72 -8.08
CA HIS A 91 -2.04 -10.24 -9.18
C HIS A 91 -1.94 -11.30 -10.27
N ASP A 92 -1.85 -10.86 -11.49
CA ASP A 92 -1.51 -11.74 -12.60
C ASP A 92 0.01 -12.00 -12.68
N LYS A 93 0.43 -12.85 -13.62
CA LYS A 93 1.85 -13.16 -13.85
C LYS A 93 2.71 -11.97 -14.27
N ASN A 94 2.09 -10.88 -14.68
CA ASN A 94 2.77 -9.65 -15.12
C ASN A 94 2.77 -8.57 -14.03
N GLY A 95 2.16 -8.83 -12.85
CA GLY A 95 2.09 -7.89 -11.74
C GLY A 95 0.89 -6.93 -11.79
N ALA A 96 -0.02 -7.07 -12.75
CA ALA A 96 -1.25 -6.32 -12.75
C ALA A 96 -2.25 -6.88 -11.70
N ILE A 97 -2.98 -5.99 -11.04
CA ILE A 97 -3.94 -6.35 -10.00
C ILE A 97 -5.21 -6.90 -10.66
N THR A 98 -5.67 -8.04 -10.18
CA THR A 98 -6.80 -8.80 -10.76
C THR A 98 -8.10 -8.66 -9.98
N ILE A 99 -8.13 -7.83 -8.95
CA ILE A 99 -9.35 -7.55 -8.19
C ILE A 99 -10.39 -6.91 -9.13
N PRO A 100 -11.62 -7.42 -9.19
CA PRO A 100 -12.65 -6.86 -10.04
C PRO A 100 -12.87 -5.36 -9.76
N ASN A 101 -12.98 -4.57 -10.82
CA ASN A 101 -13.21 -3.12 -10.77
C ASN A 101 -12.08 -2.31 -10.09
N PHE A 102 -10.92 -2.92 -9.79
CA PHE A 102 -9.82 -2.24 -9.10
C PHE A 102 -9.31 -1.00 -9.85
N TYR A 103 -9.31 -1.05 -11.16
CA TYR A 103 -8.89 0.05 -12.03
C TYR A 103 -10.04 0.96 -12.49
N GLU A 104 -11.27 0.74 -12.02
CA GLU A 104 -12.40 1.60 -12.37
C GLU A 104 -12.19 3.03 -11.86
N GLY A 105 -12.36 4.02 -12.74
CA GLY A 105 -12.10 5.42 -12.42
C GLY A 105 -10.63 5.83 -12.41
N VAL A 106 -9.69 4.91 -12.66
CA VAL A 106 -8.26 5.25 -12.81
C VAL A 106 -8.03 5.82 -14.20
N GLU A 107 -7.82 7.13 -14.28
CA GLU A 107 -7.56 7.81 -15.54
C GLU A 107 -6.13 7.57 -16.05
N GLU A 108 -5.99 7.51 -17.37
CA GLU A 108 -4.67 7.52 -18.00
C GLU A 108 -4.05 8.93 -17.90
N LEU A 109 -2.75 8.96 -17.64
CA LEU A 109 -2.03 10.23 -17.59
C LEU A 109 -2.11 10.95 -18.94
N PRO A 110 -2.43 12.26 -18.94
CA PRO A 110 -2.35 13.09 -20.13
C PRO A 110 -0.95 13.08 -20.74
N GLN A 111 -0.85 13.15 -22.05
CA GLN A 111 0.43 13.06 -22.76
C GLN A 111 1.43 14.16 -22.35
N ASN A 112 0.94 15.35 -22.05
CA ASN A 112 1.80 16.43 -21.55
C ASN A 112 2.45 16.09 -20.22
N ILE A 113 1.75 15.41 -19.31
CA ILE A 113 2.29 14.95 -18.03
C ILE A 113 3.29 13.81 -18.24
N LYS A 114 2.98 12.83 -19.10
CA LYS A 114 3.94 11.78 -19.47
C LYS A 114 5.24 12.36 -20.02
N ASN A 115 5.14 13.35 -20.92
CA ASN A 115 6.31 14.04 -21.47
C ASN A 115 7.10 14.79 -20.39
N GLN A 116 6.41 15.47 -19.47
CA GLN A 116 7.03 16.17 -18.35
C GLN A 116 7.82 15.19 -17.46
N TRP A 117 7.21 14.08 -17.06
CA TRP A 117 7.88 13.08 -16.22
C TRP A 117 9.05 12.40 -16.94
N SER A 118 8.92 12.13 -18.23
CA SER A 118 10.04 11.61 -19.04
C SER A 118 11.23 12.56 -19.08
N SER A 119 10.98 13.87 -19.02
CA SER A 119 12.06 14.88 -19.01
C SER A 119 12.85 14.93 -17.70
N LEU A 120 12.32 14.37 -16.62
CA LEU A 120 12.98 14.29 -15.30
C LEU A 120 14.20 13.36 -15.31
N LYS A 121 14.36 12.53 -16.35
CA LYS A 121 15.48 11.58 -16.51
C LYS A 121 15.65 10.66 -15.28
N PHE A 122 14.53 10.25 -14.71
CA PHE A 122 14.55 9.34 -13.55
C PHE A 122 15.23 8.02 -13.90
N ASN A 123 16.28 7.70 -13.17
CA ASN A 123 17.01 6.45 -13.36
C ASN A 123 16.47 5.37 -12.41
N HIS A 124 15.51 4.58 -12.89
CA HIS A 124 14.90 3.52 -12.10
C HIS A 124 15.89 2.42 -11.70
N ASN A 125 16.92 2.16 -12.51
CA ASN A 125 17.97 1.18 -12.13
C ASN A 125 18.79 1.65 -10.95
N TYR A 126 19.11 2.94 -10.88
CA TYR A 126 19.79 3.51 -9.72
C TYR A 126 18.88 3.44 -8.49
N PHE A 127 17.63 3.91 -8.61
CA PHE A 127 16.63 3.87 -7.54
C PHE A 127 16.43 2.46 -6.96
N LEU A 128 16.33 1.44 -7.82
CA LEU A 128 16.19 0.06 -7.38
C LEU A 128 17.45 -0.50 -6.70
N ARG A 129 18.63 -0.14 -7.20
CA ARG A 129 19.90 -0.59 -6.61
C ARG A 129 20.12 -0.09 -5.19
N GLU A 130 19.63 1.09 -4.84
CA GLU A 130 19.72 1.63 -3.47
C GLU A 130 19.04 0.73 -2.44
N VAL A 131 18.06 -0.07 -2.87
CA VAL A 131 17.34 -1.05 -2.04
C VAL A 131 17.65 -2.50 -2.43
N GLY A 132 18.73 -2.73 -3.21
CA GLY A 132 19.21 -4.07 -3.57
C GLY A 132 18.40 -4.78 -4.65
N LEU A 133 17.56 -4.05 -5.41
CA LEU A 133 16.76 -4.59 -6.50
C LEU A 133 17.37 -4.30 -7.88
N SER A 134 16.97 -5.07 -8.89
CA SER A 134 17.45 -4.93 -10.26
C SER A 134 16.34 -4.84 -11.32
N THR A 135 15.11 -5.17 -10.98
CA THR A 135 13.97 -5.24 -11.90
C THR A 135 12.76 -4.55 -11.30
N LEU A 136 12.00 -3.86 -12.14
CA LEU A 136 10.69 -3.34 -11.77
C LEU A 136 9.71 -4.50 -11.57
N ALA A 137 8.84 -4.37 -10.58
CA ALA A 137 7.66 -5.19 -10.39
C ALA A 137 6.42 -4.32 -10.61
N GLY A 138 5.30 -4.90 -10.99
CA GLY A 138 4.06 -4.18 -11.22
C GLY A 138 3.67 -4.16 -12.69
N GLU A 139 2.78 -3.24 -13.07
CA GLU A 139 2.16 -3.23 -14.39
C GLU A 139 3.20 -3.13 -15.52
N PRO A 140 3.16 -4.02 -16.52
CA PRO A 140 4.00 -3.92 -17.70
C PRO A 140 3.66 -2.65 -18.49
N ASP A 141 4.59 -2.19 -19.29
CA ASP A 141 4.44 -1.01 -20.17
C ASP A 141 4.23 0.33 -19.43
N ARG A 142 4.51 0.37 -18.12
CA ARG A 142 4.50 1.59 -17.32
C ARG A 142 5.92 1.98 -16.92
N SER A 143 6.20 3.27 -16.94
CA SER A 143 7.44 3.78 -16.35
C SER A 143 7.40 3.67 -14.82
N ALA A 144 8.57 3.64 -14.18
CA ALA A 144 8.65 3.61 -12.72
C ALA A 144 7.92 4.80 -12.07
N LEU A 145 7.98 5.99 -12.66
CA LEU A 145 7.27 7.17 -12.14
C LEU A 145 5.74 7.02 -12.29
N GLU A 146 5.25 6.42 -13.38
CA GLU A 146 3.82 6.11 -13.49
C GLU A 146 3.37 5.15 -12.40
N MET A 147 4.12 4.07 -12.15
CA MET A 147 3.82 3.11 -11.08
C MET A 147 3.81 3.77 -9.69
N LEU A 148 4.79 4.64 -9.42
CA LEU A 148 4.94 5.30 -8.12
C LEU A 148 3.89 6.38 -7.86
N TRP A 149 3.51 7.16 -8.90
CA TRP A 149 2.77 8.40 -8.69
C TRP A 149 1.34 8.38 -9.22
N SER A 150 1.00 7.50 -10.17
CA SER A 150 -0.30 7.54 -10.84
C SER A 150 -1.06 6.23 -10.90
N ARG A 151 -0.41 5.11 -10.58
CA ARG A 151 -1.10 3.81 -10.63
C ARG A 151 -1.49 3.34 -9.23
N PRO A 152 -2.62 2.66 -9.11
CA PRO A 152 -2.99 2.02 -7.85
C PRO A 152 -2.07 0.84 -7.56
N THR A 153 -1.90 0.52 -6.28
CA THR A 153 -1.11 -0.62 -5.81
C THR A 153 -1.91 -1.44 -4.80
N CYS A 154 -1.55 -2.71 -4.66
CA CYS A 154 -2.10 -3.62 -3.67
C CYS A 154 -0.93 -4.39 -3.04
N GLU A 155 -0.51 -3.96 -1.85
CA GLU A 155 0.69 -4.48 -1.21
C GLU A 155 0.35 -5.33 0.02
N ILE A 156 0.98 -6.50 0.12
CA ILE A 156 0.88 -7.37 1.28
C ILE A 156 1.86 -6.87 2.34
N ASN A 157 1.34 -6.38 3.47
CA ASN A 157 2.15 -5.79 4.53
C ASN A 157 2.54 -6.79 5.62
N GLY A 158 1.70 -7.78 5.89
CA GLY A 158 1.97 -8.78 6.89
C GLY A 158 1.12 -10.03 6.70
N MET A 159 1.69 -11.18 7.04
CA MET A 159 0.99 -12.47 7.01
C MET A 159 1.26 -13.21 8.31
N LYS A 160 0.23 -13.87 8.86
CA LYS A 160 0.33 -14.67 10.06
C LYS A 160 -0.47 -15.96 9.92
N SER A 161 0.18 -17.09 10.12
CA SER A 161 -0.48 -18.40 10.21
C SER A 161 0.46 -19.48 10.73
N GLY A 162 -0.08 -20.46 11.46
CA GLY A 162 0.67 -21.62 11.92
C GLY A 162 1.72 -21.30 12.96
N TYR A 163 2.73 -22.18 13.07
CA TYR A 163 3.83 -22.06 14.02
C TYR A 163 4.96 -21.21 13.43
N ILE A 164 5.36 -20.15 14.13
CA ILE A 164 6.35 -19.17 13.67
C ILE A 164 7.55 -19.01 14.61
N ASP A 165 7.59 -19.75 15.74
CA ASP A 165 8.70 -19.72 16.68
C ASP A 165 9.86 -20.62 16.22
N GLU A 166 10.92 -20.72 17.01
CA GLU A 166 12.09 -21.54 16.71
C GLU A 166 11.74 -23.03 16.54
N GLY A 167 12.34 -23.68 15.55
CA GLY A 167 12.02 -25.06 15.17
C GLY A 167 10.81 -25.17 14.24
N PHE A 168 10.16 -26.35 14.23
CA PHE A 168 8.92 -26.54 13.48
C PHE A 168 7.99 -27.48 14.21
N LYS A 169 6.68 -27.35 13.95
CA LYS A 169 5.64 -28.26 14.45
C LYS A 169 4.84 -28.85 13.28
N THR A 170 4.40 -30.08 13.43
CA THR A 170 3.48 -30.74 12.50
C THR A 170 2.05 -30.27 12.75
N VAL A 171 1.80 -28.97 12.46
CA VAL A 171 0.54 -28.30 12.75
C VAL A 171 -0.19 -27.89 11.47
N LEU A 172 -1.51 -28.03 11.53
CA LEU A 172 -2.45 -27.44 10.59
C LEU A 172 -3.15 -26.31 11.36
N PRO A 173 -2.93 -25.03 10.99
CA PRO A 173 -3.43 -23.91 11.77
C PRO A 173 -4.95 -23.82 11.78
N SER A 174 -5.50 -23.26 12.84
CA SER A 174 -6.91 -22.91 12.96
C SER A 174 -7.28 -21.60 12.27
N GLN A 175 -6.30 -20.72 12.10
CA GLN A 175 -6.49 -19.39 11.51
C GLN A 175 -5.33 -18.98 10.62
N ALA A 176 -5.62 -18.10 9.67
CA ALA A 176 -4.63 -17.39 8.87
C ALA A 176 -5.10 -15.96 8.63
N SER A 177 -4.24 -14.97 8.76
CA SER A 177 -4.56 -13.58 8.47
C SER A 177 -3.49 -12.90 7.62
N VAL A 178 -3.91 -11.87 6.91
CA VAL A 178 -3.07 -10.97 6.12
C VAL A 178 -3.56 -9.56 6.28
N SER A 179 -2.65 -8.62 6.48
CA SER A 179 -2.90 -7.20 6.34
C SER A 179 -2.33 -6.70 5.01
N TYR A 180 -3.06 -5.86 4.32
CA TYR A 180 -2.64 -5.28 3.07
C TYR A 180 -3.12 -3.84 2.91
N THR A 181 -2.43 -3.10 2.06
CA THR A 181 -2.79 -1.73 1.71
C THR A 181 -3.05 -1.58 0.23
N HIS A 182 -4.13 -0.87 -0.08
CA HIS A 182 -4.39 -0.38 -1.41
C HIS A 182 -4.03 1.11 -1.45
N LEU A 183 -3.21 1.51 -2.40
CA LEU A 183 -3.04 2.90 -2.77
C LEU A 183 -3.81 3.11 -4.07
N ARG A 184 -4.82 3.97 -4.07
CA ARG A 184 -5.62 4.26 -5.25
C ARG A 184 -5.23 5.63 -5.80
N ALA A 185 -4.97 5.70 -7.10
CA ALA A 185 -4.81 6.97 -7.79
C ALA A 185 -6.19 7.66 -7.89
N HIS A 186 -6.28 8.89 -7.42
CA HIS A 186 -7.46 9.75 -7.35
C HIS A 186 -8.41 9.50 -6.18
N GLU A 187 -8.13 10.19 -5.08
CA GLU A 187 -9.17 10.72 -4.22
C GLU A 187 -8.84 12.19 -3.95
N THR A 188 -9.19 13.03 -4.90
CA THR A 188 -9.51 14.42 -4.65
C THR A 188 -10.81 14.68 -5.36
N GLU A 189 -11.92 14.26 -4.77
CA GLU A 189 -13.17 14.94 -4.97
C GLU A 189 -13.05 16.29 -4.25
N TYR A 190 -12.97 17.33 -5.04
CA TYR A 190 -13.35 18.65 -4.58
C TYR A 190 -14.84 18.78 -4.88
N ASP A 191 -15.67 18.70 -3.86
CA ASP A 191 -16.96 19.34 -3.82
C ASP A 191 -16.81 20.84 -3.53
#